data_6aae10224ad7a6d0188deeb6bc4bc0c9
#
_entry.id   6aae10224ad7a6d0188deeb6bc4bc0c9
#
_cell.length_a   1.000
_cell.length_b   1.000
_cell.length_c   1.000
_cell.angle_alpha   90.00
_cell.angle_beta   90.00
_cell.angle_gamma   90.00
#
_symmetry.space_group_name_H-M   'P 1'
#
loop_
_entity.id
_entity.type
_entity.pdbx_description
1 polymer ?
#
loop_
_entity_poly.entity_id
_entity_poly.type
_entity_poly.pdbx_seq_one_letter_code
_entity_poly.pdbx_strand_id
1 'polypeptide(L)' 'MIRKWKSRKKKKSDKRTLYFHALQINERDGFGWYDIDISRDWGVLYRMKKEWLKEAPEFDYRIVSRSTNRTWEEVLNEDF' A
#
# COMPACT_ATOMS: atom_id res chain seq x y z
N MET A 1 32.71 -22.60 -5.82
CA MET A 1 32.27 -22.32 -5.70
C MET A 1 31.76 -21.98 -5.75
N ILE A 2 31.49 -21.89 -5.71
CA ILE A 2 30.88 -21.45 -5.64
C ILE A 2 30.19 -21.23 -5.46
N ARG A 3 29.80 -21.13 -5.36
CA ARG A 3 29.04 -20.81 -5.05
C ARG A 3 28.48 -20.39 -4.74
N LYS A 4 28.30 -20.27 -4.72
CA LYS A 4 27.69 -19.81 -4.30
C LYS A 4 27.21 -19.19 -4.24
N TRP A 5 27.18 -19.49 -4.45
CA TRP A 5 26.52 -18.83 -4.33
C TRP A 5 25.73 -18.52 -4.40
N LYS A 6 25.47 -18.61 -4.34
CA LYS A 6 24.69 -18.36 -4.24
C LYS A 6 23.95 -18.02 -3.90
N SER A 7 24.07 -18.08 -3.74
CA SER A 7 23.39 -17.63 -3.24
C SER A 7 22.95 -17.17 -2.94
N ARG A 8 23.05 -17.28 -3.04
CA ARG A 8 22.49 -16.68 -2.68
C ARG A 8 21.82 -16.19 -2.52
N LYS A 9 21.48 -16.33 -2.57
CA LYS A 9 20.72 -15.85 -2.44
C LYS A 9 19.92 -15.54 -2.13
N LYS A 10 19.72 -15.82 -2.06
CA LYS A 10 18.98 -15.52 -1.74
C LYS A 10 18.38 -15.15 -1.24
N LYS A 11 18.49 -15.33 -1.20
CA LYS A 11 17.88 -14.88 -0.81
C LYS A 11 17.35 -14.45 -0.51
N LYS A 12 17.32 -14.54 -0.62
CA LYS A 12 16.64 -13.99 -0.63
C LYS A 12 15.97 -13.88 -0.26
N SER A 13 15.76 -14.15 -0.07
CA SER A 13 15.01 -13.92 0.13
C SER A 13 14.47 -13.70 0.64
N ASP A 14 14.57 -13.91 0.95
CA ASP A 14 13.92 -13.63 1.59
C ASP A 14 13.64 -12.45 2.11
N LYS A 15 14.15 -11.95 2.00
CA LYS A 15 13.80 -10.78 2.22
C LYS A 15 13.11 -10.21 1.18
N ARG A 16 11.96 -10.53 1.06
CA ARG A 16 11.17 -10.08 0.06
C ARG A 16 10.52 -8.83 0.47
N THR A 17 10.44 -7.83 -0.41
CA THR A 17 9.72 -6.58 -0.20
C THR A 17 8.32 -6.75 -0.73
N LEU A 18 7.35 -6.46 0.12
CA LEU A 18 5.96 -6.46 -0.26
C LEU A 18 5.59 -5.05 -0.70
N TYR A 19 4.99 -4.93 -1.89
CA TYR A 19 4.50 -3.65 -2.39
C TYR A 19 2.98 -3.63 -2.37
N PHE A 20 2.43 -2.53 -1.93
CA PHE A 20 0.98 -2.36 -1.89
C PHE A 20 0.66 -0.87 -2.04
N HIS A 21 -0.62 -0.56 -2.07
CA HIS A 21 -1.07 0.80 -2.30
C HIS A 21 -2.07 1.20 -1.22
N ALA A 22 -2.15 2.48 -0.95
CA ALA A 22 -3.09 3.02 0.02
C ALA A 22 -3.90 4.13 -0.63
N LEU A 23 -5.20 4.09 -0.45
CA LEU A 23 -6.08 5.18 -0.85
C LEU A 23 -6.20 6.13 0.32
N GLN A 24 -5.86 7.40 0.09
CA GLN A 24 -5.83 8.40 1.15
C GLN A 24 -6.82 9.50 0.87
N ILE A 25 -7.29 10.10 1.93
CA ILE A 25 -8.21 11.22 1.88
C ILE A 25 -7.61 12.39 2.67
N ASN A 26 -7.84 13.60 2.18
CA ASN A 26 -7.57 14.82 2.92
C ASN A 26 -8.87 15.60 2.99
N GLU A 27 -9.44 15.66 4.18
CA GLU A 27 -10.71 16.32 4.39
C GLU A 27 -10.58 17.84 4.59
N ARG A 28 -9.34 18.34 4.44
CA ARG A 28 -9.05 19.77 4.54
C ARG A 28 -9.40 20.34 5.90
N ASP A 29 -9.26 19.48 6.92
CA ASP A 29 -9.57 19.86 8.29
C ASP A 29 -8.31 20.19 9.10
N GLY A 30 -7.16 20.24 8.44
CA GLY A 30 -5.91 20.56 9.10
C GLY A 30 -5.13 19.35 9.58
N PHE A 31 -5.69 18.15 9.44
CA PHE A 31 -5.01 16.94 9.88
C PHE A 31 -4.26 16.21 8.77
N GLY A 32 -4.37 16.71 7.52
CA GLY A 32 -3.60 16.17 6.41
C GLY A 32 -4.23 14.94 5.81
N TRP A 33 -3.37 14.03 5.36
CA TRP A 33 -3.80 12.84 4.66
C TRP A 33 -3.85 11.64 5.59
N TYR A 34 -4.87 10.81 5.45
CA TYR A 34 -4.88 9.53 6.16
C TYR A 34 -5.51 8.45 5.30
N ASP A 35 -5.17 7.20 5.63
CA ASP A 35 -5.56 6.05 4.83
C ASP A 35 -7.02 5.70 5.09
N ILE A 36 -7.74 5.42 4.01
CA ILE A 36 -9.10 4.89 4.15
C ILE A 36 -9.20 3.46 3.65
N ASP A 37 -8.23 3.02 2.85
CA ASP A 37 -8.19 1.62 2.45
C ASP A 37 -6.82 1.30 1.88
N ILE A 38 -6.48 0.01 1.88
CA ILE A 38 -5.23 -0.46 1.28
C ILE A 38 -5.55 -1.66 0.38
N SER A 39 -4.70 -1.86 -0.63
CA SER A 39 -4.85 -2.99 -1.53
C SER A 39 -3.53 -3.23 -2.25
N ARG A 40 -3.32 -4.47 -2.65
CA ARG A 40 -2.18 -4.80 -3.50
C ARG A 40 -2.50 -4.54 -4.97
N ASP A 41 -3.76 -4.28 -5.27
CA ASP A 41 -4.22 -4.01 -6.63
C ASP A 41 -4.60 -2.54 -6.75
N TRP A 42 -3.77 -1.78 -7.49
CA TRP A 42 -4.00 -0.36 -7.67
C TRP A 42 -5.36 -0.08 -8.30
N GLY A 43 -5.79 -0.94 -9.22
CA GLY A 43 -7.05 -0.75 -9.92
C GLY A 43 -8.26 -0.79 -8.99
N VAL A 44 -8.19 -1.62 -7.95
CA VAL A 44 -9.25 -1.68 -6.95
C VAL A 44 -9.38 -0.33 -6.27
N LEU A 45 -8.26 0.23 -5.84
CA LEU A 45 -8.27 1.53 -5.15
C LEU A 45 -8.68 2.65 -6.09
N TYR A 46 -8.32 2.55 -7.36
CA TYR A 46 -8.70 3.56 -8.33
C TYR A 46 -10.23 3.62 -8.49
N ARG A 47 -10.86 2.45 -8.56
CA ARG A 47 -12.32 2.40 -8.64
C ARG A 47 -12.96 2.93 -7.37
N MET A 48 -12.40 2.60 -6.22
CA MET A 48 -12.89 3.12 -4.95
C MET A 48 -12.76 4.63 -4.87
N LYS A 49 -11.64 5.15 -5.35
CA LYS A 49 -11.41 6.58 -5.39
C LYS A 49 -12.50 7.28 -6.20
N LYS A 50 -12.86 6.70 -7.34
CA LYS A 50 -13.91 7.29 -8.18
C LYS A 50 -15.25 7.31 -7.47
N GLU A 51 -15.53 6.25 -6.69
CA GLU A 51 -16.76 6.21 -5.90
C GLU A 51 -16.76 7.28 -4.82
N TRP A 52 -15.63 7.41 -4.12
CA TRP A 52 -15.51 8.43 -3.09
C TRP A 52 -15.69 9.84 -3.67
N LEU A 53 -15.12 10.07 -4.85
CA LEU A 53 -15.26 11.38 -5.50
C LEU A 53 -16.71 11.71 -5.84
N LYS A 54 -17.52 10.69 -6.11
CA LYS A 54 -18.94 10.91 -6.34
C LYS A 54 -19.67 11.26 -5.06
N GLU A 55 -19.30 10.59 -3.97
CA GLU A 55 -20.00 10.76 -2.70
C GLU A 55 -19.58 12.04 -1.99
N ALA A 56 -18.31 12.37 -2.05
CA ALA A 56 -17.75 13.50 -1.32
C ALA A 56 -16.71 14.21 -2.18
N PRO A 57 -17.17 14.94 -3.22
CA PRO A 57 -16.24 15.61 -4.15
C PRO A 57 -15.51 16.78 -3.54
N GLU A 58 -15.89 17.21 -2.35
CA GLU A 58 -15.26 18.36 -1.70
C GLU A 58 -13.92 18.02 -1.05
N PHE A 59 -13.61 16.72 -0.91
CA PHE A 59 -12.35 16.30 -0.31
C PHE A 59 -11.34 15.92 -1.38
N ASP A 60 -10.08 15.82 -0.98
CA ASP A 60 -9.02 15.40 -1.89
C ASP A 60 -8.71 13.93 -1.66
N TYR A 61 -8.38 13.23 -2.75
CA TYR A 61 -8.08 11.80 -2.70
C TYR A 61 -6.82 11.52 -3.50
N ARG A 62 -6.05 10.54 -3.04
CA ARG A 62 -4.88 10.09 -3.81
C ARG A 62 -4.58 8.65 -3.47
N ILE A 63 -3.82 8.00 -4.36
CA ILE A 63 -3.33 6.64 -4.15
C ILE A 63 -1.82 6.74 -4.05
N VAL A 64 -1.26 6.21 -2.99
CA VAL A 64 0.19 6.20 -2.79
C VAL A 64 0.66 4.76 -2.75
N SER A 65 1.91 4.54 -3.16
CA SER A 65 2.52 3.21 -3.11
C SER A 65 3.40 3.11 -1.89
N ARG A 66 3.42 1.91 -1.31
CA ARG A 66 4.20 1.65 -0.11
C ARG A 66 4.91 0.32 -0.24
N SER A 67 5.94 0.14 0.58
CA SER A 67 6.64 -1.12 0.64
C SER A 67 6.93 -1.45 2.10
N THR A 68 7.03 -2.74 2.37
CA THR A 68 7.29 -3.19 3.73
C THR A 68 7.95 -4.56 3.67
N ASN A 69 8.61 -4.92 4.75
CA ASN A 69 9.19 -6.26 4.91
C ASN A 69 8.21 -7.23 5.55
N ARG A 70 7.01 -6.77 5.87
CA ARG A 70 6.02 -7.61 6.53
C ARG A 70 5.18 -8.36 5.52
N THR A 71 4.49 -9.38 5.98
CA THR A 71 3.54 -10.08 5.13
C THR A 71 2.28 -9.25 4.99
N TRP A 72 1.49 -9.59 3.97
CA TRP A 72 0.23 -8.88 3.75
C TRP A 72 -0.72 -9.02 4.95
N GLU A 73 -0.72 -10.19 5.56
CA GLU A 73 -1.54 -10.42 6.74
C GLU A 73 -1.15 -9.50 7.89
N GLU A 74 0.15 -9.34 8.09
CA GLU A 74 0.64 -8.47 9.14
C GLU A 74 0.25 -7.01 8.89
N VAL A 75 0.32 -6.59 7.64
CA VAL A 75 -0.07 -5.24 7.28
C VAL A 75 -1.54 -5.00 7.59
N LEU A 76 -2.38 -5.95 7.20
CA LEU A 76 -3.82 -5.82 7.44
C LEU A 76 -4.16 -5.79 8.92
N ASN A 77 -3.45 -6.58 9.70
CA ASN A 77 -3.75 -6.67 11.14
C ASN A 77 -3.29 -5.45 11.91
N GLU A 78 -2.33 -4.72 11.39
CA GLU A 78 -1.80 -3.57 12.11
C GLU A 78 -2.64 -2.34 12.00
N ASP A 79 -3.11 -2.06 10.79
CA ASP A 79 -3.70 -0.77 10.50
C ASP A 79 -5.20 -0.82 10.36
N PHE A 80 -5.71 -2.00 10.21
CA PHE A 80 -7.13 -2.18 9.95
C PHE A 80 -7.64 -3.44 10.65
#